data_8b0cc64da1a7c7a2996c202a9c686b8c
#
_entry.id   8b0cc64da1a7c7a2996c202a9c686b8c
#
_cell.length_a   1.000
_cell.length_b   1.000
_cell.length_c   1.000
_cell.angle_alpha   90.00
_cell.angle_beta   90.00
_cell.angle_gamma   90.00
#
_symmetry.space_group_name_H-M   'P 1'
#
loop_
_entity.id
_entity.type
_entity.pdbx_description
1 polymer ?
#
loop_
_entity_poly.entity_id
_entity_poly.type
_entity_poly.pdbx_seq_one_letter_code
_entity_poly.pdbx_strand_id
1 'polypeptide(L)'
;MLAADLFSFAVRVRERAPLVHCLTNLVVTNFTANVLLALGAAPAMVIAREEVGEFVPLANAVSVNLGTLDLPQSKAIRAAVEAANRAHKPWVLDPVAVGPLSFRTAFAFDLLDAHPTVIRGNASEIISLSGGESSARGVDSTAFADAALDAAQLLALNTGAVVAVTGPTDYVTDGRQTIALSNGSPLMTRVTGVGCALSATVAAFVGVADNDERWAATVAAIAYSSIAGELASRDTALPGSFAVAYLDRLASLDANLFTATLVSRDVASAA
;
A
#
# COMPACT_ATOMS: atom_id res chain seq x y z
N MET A 1 18.63 7.13 -3.08
CA MET A 1 17.63 7.85 -3.93
C MET A 1 17.45 9.26 -3.37
N LEU A 2 17.34 10.29 -4.23
CA LEU A 2 17.15 11.67 -3.76
C LEU A 2 15.69 11.92 -3.38
N ALA A 3 15.46 12.70 -2.32
CA ALA A 3 14.10 13.05 -1.87
C ALA A 3 13.27 13.76 -2.97
N ALA A 4 13.94 14.58 -3.79
CA ALA A 4 13.31 15.26 -4.92
C ALA A 4 12.76 14.27 -5.97
N ASP A 5 13.48 13.17 -6.24
CA ASP A 5 13.03 12.14 -7.18
C ASP A 5 11.76 11.44 -6.65
N LEU A 6 11.72 11.15 -5.35
CA LEU A 6 10.53 10.57 -4.70
C LEU A 6 9.34 11.52 -4.75
N PHE A 7 9.53 12.82 -4.48
CA PHE A 7 8.45 13.79 -4.52
C PHE A 7 7.88 14.00 -5.93
N SER A 8 8.68 13.77 -6.97
CA SER A 8 8.23 13.89 -8.36
C SER A 8 7.02 13.00 -8.68
N PHE A 9 6.89 11.83 -8.02
CA PHE A 9 5.71 10.97 -8.19
C PHE A 9 4.44 11.64 -7.64
N ALA A 10 4.50 12.35 -6.52
CA ALA A 10 3.35 13.10 -6.00
C ALA A 10 2.94 14.24 -6.97
N VAL A 11 3.91 14.89 -7.61
CA VAL A 11 3.64 15.87 -8.67
C VAL A 11 2.91 15.20 -9.85
N ARG A 12 3.42 14.04 -10.33
CA ARG A 12 2.77 13.29 -11.42
C ARG A 12 1.34 12.85 -11.04
N VAL A 13 1.08 12.44 -9.78
CA VAL A 13 -0.26 12.09 -9.31
C VAL A 13 -1.19 13.30 -9.42
N ARG A 14 -0.77 14.48 -8.94
CA ARG A 14 -1.56 15.70 -8.99
C ARG A 14 -1.83 16.18 -10.43
N GLU A 15 -0.83 16.08 -11.31
CA GLU A 15 -0.96 16.51 -12.72
C GLU A 15 -1.82 15.59 -13.57
N ARG A 16 -1.70 14.25 -13.34
CA ARG A 16 -2.36 13.24 -14.18
C ARG A 16 -3.69 12.78 -13.61
N ALA A 17 -3.99 13.07 -12.33
CA ALA A 17 -5.18 12.66 -11.60
C ALA A 17 -5.57 11.19 -11.87
N PRO A 18 -4.68 10.20 -11.57
CA PRO A 18 -4.88 8.82 -11.97
C PRO A 18 -6.17 8.26 -11.40
N LEU A 19 -6.95 7.56 -12.25
CA LEU A 19 -8.13 6.83 -11.84
C LEU A 19 -7.71 5.52 -11.15
N VAL A 20 -8.01 5.40 -9.87
CA VAL A 20 -7.73 4.20 -9.06
C VAL A 20 -9.01 3.41 -8.84
N HIS A 21 -9.08 2.21 -9.39
CA HIS A 21 -10.17 1.28 -9.15
C HIS A 21 -9.95 0.56 -7.82
N CYS A 22 -10.80 0.83 -6.83
CA CYS A 22 -10.68 0.32 -5.46
C CYS A 22 -11.69 -0.81 -5.21
N LEU A 23 -11.21 -2.05 -5.18
CA LEU A 23 -11.92 -3.20 -4.62
C LEU A 23 -11.52 -3.30 -3.14
N THR A 24 -12.04 -2.38 -2.33
CA THR A 24 -11.67 -2.23 -0.92
C THR A 24 -12.76 -2.81 0.00
N ASN A 25 -12.47 -2.84 1.29
CA ASN A 25 -13.40 -3.34 2.30
C ASN A 25 -14.46 -2.29 2.69
N LEU A 26 -15.59 -2.77 3.20
CA LEU A 26 -16.78 -1.95 3.51
C LEU A 26 -16.53 -0.89 4.60
N VAL A 27 -15.56 -1.14 5.49
CA VAL A 27 -15.28 -0.26 6.64
C VAL A 27 -14.63 1.04 6.20
N VAL A 28 -13.85 1.02 5.10
CA VAL A 28 -12.92 2.11 4.76
C VAL A 28 -13.22 2.80 3.43
N THR A 29 -14.29 2.43 2.74
CA THR A 29 -14.63 2.92 1.39
C THR A 29 -14.61 4.44 1.31
N ASN A 30 -15.31 5.13 2.21
CA ASN A 30 -15.38 6.59 2.23
C ASN A 30 -13.99 7.22 2.54
N PHE A 31 -13.29 6.69 3.55
CA PHE A 31 -11.99 7.24 3.94
C PHE A 31 -10.95 7.06 2.82
N THR A 32 -10.91 5.89 2.17
CA THR A 32 -10.04 5.62 1.02
C THR A 32 -10.31 6.58 -0.13
N ALA A 33 -11.59 6.87 -0.43
CA ALA A 33 -11.94 7.83 -1.46
C ALA A 33 -11.43 9.22 -1.12
N ASN A 34 -11.62 9.70 0.12
CA ASN A 34 -11.15 11.01 0.56
C ASN A 34 -9.63 11.12 0.55
N VAL A 35 -8.90 10.06 0.92
CA VAL A 35 -7.43 10.02 0.83
C VAL A 35 -6.97 10.19 -0.63
N LEU A 36 -7.55 9.45 -1.57
CA LEU A 36 -7.21 9.58 -2.99
C LEU A 36 -7.53 10.99 -3.54
N LEU A 37 -8.69 11.55 -3.18
CA LEU A 37 -9.05 12.92 -3.57
C LEU A 37 -8.07 13.95 -2.99
N ALA A 38 -7.68 13.80 -1.72
CA ALA A 38 -6.71 14.70 -1.09
C ALA A 38 -5.32 14.63 -1.78
N LEU A 39 -4.94 13.47 -2.30
CA LEU A 39 -3.71 13.29 -3.08
C LEU A 39 -3.78 13.91 -4.48
N GLY A 40 -4.98 14.20 -5.00
CA GLY A 40 -5.22 14.62 -6.37
C GLY A 40 -5.49 13.47 -7.35
N ALA A 41 -5.75 12.24 -6.84
CA ALA A 41 -6.16 11.09 -7.64
C ALA A 41 -7.70 10.97 -7.71
N ALA A 42 -8.22 10.20 -8.65
CA ALA A 42 -9.64 9.92 -8.83
C ALA A 42 -9.99 8.51 -8.31
N PRO A 43 -10.79 8.37 -7.23
CA PRO A 43 -11.23 7.06 -6.73
C PRO A 43 -12.44 6.54 -7.49
N ALA A 44 -12.50 5.22 -7.74
CA ALA A 44 -13.70 4.54 -8.20
C ALA A 44 -13.91 3.23 -7.44
N MET A 45 -15.13 3.01 -6.91
CA MET A 45 -15.53 1.82 -6.16
C MET A 45 -16.55 1.00 -6.96
N VAL A 46 -16.12 0.48 -8.12
CA VAL A 46 -16.92 -0.43 -8.94
C VAL A 46 -16.71 -1.84 -8.41
N ILE A 47 -17.73 -2.43 -7.79
CA ILE A 47 -17.63 -3.71 -7.08
C ILE A 47 -18.48 -4.83 -7.69
N ALA A 48 -19.41 -4.50 -8.58
CA ALA A 48 -20.24 -5.51 -9.24
C ALA A 48 -19.37 -6.36 -10.19
N ARG A 49 -19.46 -7.69 -10.05
CA ARG A 49 -18.69 -8.63 -10.87
C ARG A 49 -18.91 -8.42 -12.38
N GLU A 50 -20.10 -8.00 -12.73
CA GLU A 50 -20.56 -7.77 -14.11
C GLU A 50 -19.85 -6.56 -14.74
N GLU A 51 -19.41 -5.59 -13.93
CA GLU A 51 -18.87 -4.30 -14.37
C GLU A 51 -17.34 -4.21 -14.24
N VAL A 52 -16.73 -4.92 -13.28
CA VAL A 52 -15.30 -4.78 -12.98
C VAL A 52 -14.41 -5.06 -14.19
N GLY A 53 -14.78 -6.04 -15.02
CA GLY A 53 -14.01 -6.42 -16.22
C GLY A 53 -13.99 -5.33 -17.29
N GLU A 54 -15.05 -4.57 -17.44
CA GLU A 54 -15.16 -3.44 -18.36
C GLU A 54 -14.52 -2.18 -17.80
N PHE A 55 -14.57 -2.01 -16.46
CA PHE A 55 -14.07 -0.82 -15.80
C PHE A 55 -12.53 -0.80 -15.66
N VAL A 56 -11.91 -1.94 -15.38
CA VAL A 56 -10.45 -2.04 -15.15
C VAL A 56 -9.60 -1.43 -16.28
N PRO A 57 -9.89 -1.65 -17.59
CA PRO A 57 -9.12 -1.03 -18.66
C PRO A 57 -9.12 0.51 -18.64
N LEU A 58 -10.15 1.13 -18.06
CA LEU A 58 -10.29 2.58 -17.95
C LEU A 58 -9.43 3.14 -16.80
N ALA A 59 -9.15 2.32 -15.78
CA ALA A 59 -8.35 2.72 -14.63
C ALA A 59 -6.85 2.80 -14.96
N ASN A 60 -6.13 3.61 -14.18
CA ASN A 60 -4.66 3.66 -14.23
C ASN A 60 -4.03 2.58 -13.37
N ALA A 61 -4.69 2.21 -12.26
CA ALA A 61 -4.27 1.13 -11.37
C ALA A 61 -5.47 0.51 -10.63
N VAL A 62 -5.29 -0.68 -10.08
CA VAL A 62 -6.28 -1.37 -9.26
C VAL A 62 -5.75 -1.57 -7.84
N SER A 63 -6.55 -1.26 -6.83
CA SER A 63 -6.27 -1.56 -5.42
C SER A 63 -7.20 -2.66 -4.94
N VAL A 64 -6.63 -3.78 -4.50
CA VAL A 64 -7.34 -4.96 -3.99
C VAL A 64 -7.06 -5.12 -2.51
N ASN A 65 -8.10 -5.04 -1.68
CA ASN A 65 -8.01 -5.15 -0.22
C ASN A 65 -8.96 -6.24 0.29
N LEU A 66 -8.43 -7.17 1.08
CA LEU A 66 -9.15 -8.37 1.54
C LEU A 66 -9.86 -8.19 2.88
N GLY A 67 -10.13 -6.95 3.35
CA GLY A 67 -10.60 -6.65 4.71
C GLY A 67 -11.93 -7.29 5.10
N THR A 68 -12.97 -7.15 4.31
CA THR A 68 -14.31 -7.72 4.55
C THR A 68 -14.70 -8.72 3.45
N LEU A 69 -13.76 -9.59 3.09
CA LEU A 69 -13.91 -10.52 1.97
C LEU A 69 -15.10 -11.46 2.16
N ASP A 70 -15.95 -11.53 1.13
CA ASP A 70 -17.01 -12.53 0.97
C ASP A 70 -16.91 -13.23 -0.40
N LEU A 71 -17.78 -14.19 -0.66
CA LEU A 71 -17.78 -14.94 -1.94
C LEU A 71 -18.11 -14.07 -3.16
N PRO A 72 -19.09 -13.16 -3.15
CA PRO A 72 -19.31 -12.21 -4.23
C PRO A 72 -18.09 -11.34 -4.51
N GLN A 73 -17.50 -10.74 -3.48
CA GLN A 73 -16.34 -9.88 -3.60
C GLN A 73 -15.11 -10.65 -4.12
N SER A 74 -14.86 -11.88 -3.66
CA SER A 74 -13.75 -12.69 -4.17
C SER A 74 -13.87 -12.99 -5.67
N LYS A 75 -15.10 -13.21 -6.19
CA LYS A 75 -15.34 -13.39 -7.61
C LYS A 75 -15.12 -12.12 -8.42
N ALA A 76 -15.53 -10.97 -7.87
CA ALA A 76 -15.31 -9.67 -8.49
C ALA A 76 -13.81 -9.33 -8.53
N ILE A 77 -13.08 -9.58 -7.44
CA ILE A 77 -11.61 -9.39 -7.37
C ILE A 77 -10.90 -10.26 -8.41
N ARG A 78 -11.23 -11.56 -8.55
CA ARG A 78 -10.62 -12.41 -9.59
C ARG A 78 -10.85 -11.83 -10.98
N ALA A 79 -12.06 -11.44 -11.31
CA ALA A 79 -12.39 -10.86 -12.61
C ALA A 79 -11.63 -9.53 -12.86
N ALA A 80 -11.49 -8.70 -11.83
CA ALA A 80 -10.75 -7.44 -11.92
C ALA A 80 -9.23 -7.69 -12.11
N VAL A 81 -8.63 -8.61 -11.37
CA VAL A 81 -7.20 -8.96 -11.47
C VAL A 81 -6.90 -9.58 -12.85
N GLU A 82 -7.75 -10.49 -13.32
CA GLU A 82 -7.63 -11.04 -14.69
C GLU A 82 -7.71 -9.94 -15.75
N ALA A 83 -8.62 -8.98 -15.61
CA ALA A 83 -8.75 -7.84 -16.51
C ALA A 83 -7.54 -6.90 -16.41
N ALA A 84 -7.00 -6.66 -15.21
CA ALA A 84 -5.81 -5.85 -14.99
C ALA A 84 -4.60 -6.45 -15.71
N ASN A 85 -4.38 -7.76 -15.55
CA ASN A 85 -3.29 -8.46 -16.22
C ASN A 85 -3.43 -8.43 -17.75
N ARG A 86 -4.63 -8.68 -18.29
CA ARG A 86 -4.88 -8.56 -19.75
C ARG A 86 -4.65 -7.16 -20.30
N ALA A 87 -4.99 -6.13 -19.50
CA ALA A 87 -4.84 -4.73 -19.88
C ALA A 87 -3.48 -4.13 -19.47
N HIS A 88 -2.57 -4.94 -18.92
CA HIS A 88 -1.26 -4.51 -18.40
C HIS A 88 -1.36 -3.35 -17.38
N LYS A 89 -2.44 -3.33 -16.59
CA LYS A 89 -2.62 -2.35 -15.51
C LYS A 89 -1.93 -2.83 -14.23
N PRO A 90 -1.17 -1.95 -13.54
CA PRO A 90 -0.61 -2.31 -12.24
C PRO A 90 -1.72 -2.51 -11.21
N TRP A 91 -1.52 -3.48 -10.31
CA TRP A 91 -2.44 -3.68 -9.20
C TRP A 91 -1.72 -3.99 -7.89
N VAL A 92 -2.32 -3.54 -6.80
CA VAL A 92 -1.78 -3.62 -5.45
C VAL A 92 -2.62 -4.59 -4.63
N LEU A 93 -1.97 -5.54 -3.96
CA LEU A 93 -2.60 -6.46 -3.00
C LEU A 93 -2.39 -5.98 -1.58
N ASP A 94 -3.50 -5.80 -0.84
CA ASP A 94 -3.54 -5.55 0.60
C ASP A 94 -4.16 -6.79 1.29
N PRO A 95 -3.34 -7.71 1.83
CA PRO A 95 -3.76 -9.01 2.34
C PRO A 95 -4.28 -8.93 3.79
N VAL A 96 -5.19 -8.01 4.06
CA VAL A 96 -5.71 -7.74 5.41
C VAL A 96 -6.12 -9.01 6.14
N ALA A 97 -5.51 -9.23 7.32
CA ALA A 97 -5.77 -10.35 8.23
C ALA A 97 -5.55 -11.76 7.60
N VAL A 98 -4.63 -11.88 6.68
CA VAL A 98 -4.08 -13.16 6.20
C VAL A 98 -3.28 -13.82 7.33
N GLY A 99 -3.35 -15.15 7.39
CA GLY A 99 -2.81 -15.98 8.46
C GLY A 99 -3.91 -16.60 9.30
N PRO A 100 -4.59 -15.83 10.18
CA PRO A 100 -5.58 -16.41 11.09
C PRO A 100 -6.91 -16.83 10.46
N LEU A 101 -7.26 -16.31 9.25
CA LEU A 101 -8.55 -16.57 8.60
C LEU A 101 -8.34 -17.38 7.31
N SER A 102 -8.69 -18.67 7.36
CA SER A 102 -8.39 -19.65 6.30
C SER A 102 -8.94 -19.28 4.91
N PHE A 103 -10.20 -18.82 4.81
CA PHE A 103 -10.78 -18.42 3.52
C PHE A 103 -10.00 -17.30 2.83
N ARG A 104 -9.70 -16.26 3.58
CA ARG A 104 -8.96 -15.10 3.11
C ARG A 104 -7.50 -15.43 2.81
N THR A 105 -6.90 -16.28 3.64
CA THR A 105 -5.52 -16.75 3.47
C THR A 105 -5.38 -17.56 2.18
N ALA A 106 -6.26 -18.54 1.96
CA ALA A 106 -6.25 -19.32 0.73
C ALA A 106 -6.45 -18.42 -0.52
N PHE A 107 -7.39 -17.46 -0.43
CA PHE A 107 -7.63 -16.54 -1.53
C PHE A 107 -6.44 -15.60 -1.81
N ALA A 108 -5.74 -15.15 -0.77
CA ALA A 108 -4.54 -14.34 -0.93
C ALA A 108 -3.42 -15.12 -1.63
N PHE A 109 -3.20 -16.38 -1.29
CA PHE A 109 -2.24 -17.24 -1.99
C PHE A 109 -2.60 -17.42 -3.47
N ASP A 110 -3.88 -17.68 -3.79
CA ASP A 110 -4.34 -17.73 -5.18
C ASP A 110 -4.04 -16.44 -5.97
N LEU A 111 -4.11 -15.28 -5.29
CA LEU A 111 -3.82 -13.98 -5.92
C LEU A 111 -2.32 -13.74 -6.13
N LEU A 112 -1.42 -14.39 -5.39
CA LEU A 112 0.03 -14.29 -5.65
C LEU A 112 0.38 -14.85 -7.03
N ASP A 113 -0.27 -15.94 -7.45
CA ASP A 113 -0.07 -16.56 -8.78
C ASP A 113 -0.54 -15.64 -9.92
N ALA A 114 -1.34 -14.64 -9.61
CA ALA A 114 -1.79 -13.62 -10.56
C ALA A 114 -0.83 -12.42 -10.69
N HIS A 115 0.36 -12.49 -10.10
CA HIS A 115 1.45 -11.53 -10.21
C HIS A 115 1.07 -10.08 -9.84
N PRO A 116 0.79 -9.79 -8.56
CA PRO A 116 0.59 -8.41 -8.10
C PRO A 116 1.80 -7.54 -8.42
N THR A 117 1.56 -6.29 -8.79
CA THR A 117 2.63 -5.32 -8.99
C THR A 117 3.27 -4.94 -7.66
N VAL A 118 2.44 -4.74 -6.64
CA VAL A 118 2.87 -4.44 -5.27
C VAL A 118 2.05 -5.26 -4.29
N ILE A 119 2.71 -5.77 -3.25
CA ILE A 119 2.08 -6.37 -2.07
C ILE A 119 2.38 -5.44 -0.89
N ARG A 120 1.34 -4.94 -0.22
CA ARG A 120 1.51 -4.09 0.96
C ARG A 120 0.76 -4.68 2.14
N GLY A 121 1.47 -4.97 3.21
CA GLY A 121 0.89 -5.52 4.45
C GLY A 121 1.66 -5.09 5.69
N ASN A 122 1.15 -5.44 6.86
CA ASN A 122 1.93 -5.37 8.09
C ASN A 122 2.87 -6.60 8.21
N ALA A 123 3.78 -6.57 9.20
CA ALA A 123 4.77 -7.63 9.40
C ALA A 123 4.13 -9.03 9.47
N SER A 124 3.03 -9.21 10.23
CA SER A 124 2.39 -10.52 10.39
C SER A 124 1.73 -11.02 9.11
N GLU A 125 1.15 -10.13 8.31
CA GLU A 125 0.53 -10.46 7.01
C GLU A 125 1.60 -10.89 6.00
N ILE A 126 2.72 -10.18 5.93
CA ILE A 126 3.82 -10.50 5.01
C ILE A 126 4.51 -11.81 5.41
N ILE A 127 4.79 -12.03 6.70
CA ILE A 127 5.33 -13.30 7.19
C ILE A 127 4.39 -14.47 6.82
N SER A 128 3.08 -14.30 7.03
CA SER A 128 2.09 -15.32 6.68
C SER A 128 2.06 -15.63 5.19
N LEU A 129 2.16 -14.59 4.32
CA LEU A 129 2.18 -14.77 2.86
C LEU A 129 3.49 -15.40 2.35
N SER A 130 4.60 -15.25 3.06
CA SER A 130 5.86 -15.92 2.70
C SER A 130 5.90 -17.41 3.11
N GLY A 131 4.83 -17.94 3.74
CA GLY A 131 4.75 -19.31 4.25
C GLY A 131 5.31 -19.47 5.67
N GLY A 132 5.63 -18.37 6.37
CA GLY A 132 6.08 -18.40 7.74
C GLY A 132 4.91 -18.47 8.76
N GLU A 133 5.17 -19.04 9.94
CA GLU A 133 4.22 -18.98 11.05
C GLU A 133 4.28 -17.62 11.74
N SER A 134 3.18 -16.87 11.67
CA SER A 134 3.07 -15.54 12.32
C SER A 134 2.68 -15.66 13.80
N SER A 135 3.50 -16.36 14.63
CA SER A 135 3.28 -16.39 16.08
C SER A 135 3.82 -15.12 16.74
N ALA A 136 3.12 -14.00 16.57
CA ALA A 136 3.52 -12.70 17.15
C ALA A 136 3.43 -12.61 18.68
N ARG A 137 3.04 -13.68 19.40
CA ARG A 137 2.93 -13.68 20.86
C ARG A 137 4.24 -14.15 21.46
N GLY A 138 5.05 -13.19 21.93
CA GLY A 138 6.24 -13.48 22.74
C GLY A 138 7.59 -13.39 22.03
N VAL A 139 7.64 -12.94 20.78
CA VAL A 139 8.90 -12.64 20.06
C VAL A 139 9.34 -11.21 20.35
N ASP A 140 10.64 -11.00 20.55
CA ASP A 140 11.24 -9.67 20.64
C ASP A 140 10.88 -8.83 19.41
N SER A 141 10.52 -7.56 19.60
CA SER A 141 10.08 -6.66 18.53
C SER A 141 11.15 -6.50 17.43
N THR A 142 12.42 -6.58 17.77
CA THR A 142 13.53 -6.50 16.83
C THR A 142 13.62 -7.77 15.96
N ALA A 143 13.58 -8.95 16.58
CA ALA A 143 13.58 -10.23 15.87
C ALA A 143 12.35 -10.38 14.96
N PHE A 144 11.20 -9.81 15.34
CA PHE A 144 10.01 -9.81 14.53
C PHE A 144 10.11 -8.87 13.30
N ALA A 145 10.76 -7.72 13.45
CA ALA A 145 11.01 -6.81 12.33
C ALA A 145 12.02 -7.40 11.33
N ASP A 146 13.07 -8.06 11.81
CA ASP A 146 14.05 -8.75 10.96
C ASP A 146 13.40 -9.90 10.19
N ALA A 147 12.61 -10.74 10.86
CA ALA A 147 11.85 -11.82 10.21
C ALA A 147 10.86 -11.31 9.16
N ALA A 148 10.26 -10.14 9.38
CA ALA A 148 9.36 -9.54 8.41
C ALA A 148 10.12 -9.00 7.18
N LEU A 149 11.34 -8.51 7.36
CA LEU A 149 12.20 -8.07 6.26
C LEU A 149 12.64 -9.25 5.38
N ASP A 150 13.12 -10.33 6.00
CA ASP A 150 13.50 -11.56 5.28
C ASP A 150 12.32 -12.14 4.50
N ALA A 151 11.13 -12.18 5.14
CA ALA A 151 9.90 -12.63 4.52
C ALA A 151 9.51 -11.75 3.31
N ALA A 152 9.66 -10.44 3.43
CA ALA A 152 9.37 -9.50 2.35
C ALA A 152 10.31 -9.67 1.15
N GLN A 153 11.61 -9.83 1.40
CA GLN A 153 12.60 -10.07 0.35
C GLN A 153 12.34 -11.39 -0.37
N LEU A 154 12.07 -12.47 0.38
CA LEU A 154 11.71 -13.76 -0.19
C LEU A 154 10.42 -13.68 -1.03
N LEU A 155 9.39 -13.02 -0.51
CA LEU A 155 8.12 -12.84 -1.23
C LEU A 155 8.31 -12.04 -2.51
N ALA A 156 9.12 -10.97 -2.48
CA ALA A 156 9.44 -10.16 -3.65
C ALA A 156 10.18 -10.98 -4.72
N LEU A 157 11.18 -11.77 -4.33
CA LEU A 157 11.91 -12.65 -5.25
C LEU A 157 11.02 -13.71 -5.89
N ASN A 158 10.11 -14.31 -5.12
CA ASN A 158 9.24 -15.38 -5.58
C ASN A 158 8.12 -14.89 -6.50
N THR A 159 7.60 -13.67 -6.27
CA THR A 159 6.44 -13.14 -7.00
C THR A 159 6.82 -12.14 -8.09
N GLY A 160 8.01 -11.55 -8.01
CA GLY A 160 8.42 -10.40 -8.85
C GLY A 160 7.73 -9.09 -8.46
N ALA A 161 6.97 -9.06 -7.36
CA ALA A 161 6.30 -7.88 -6.86
C ALA A 161 7.25 -6.99 -6.04
N VAL A 162 6.95 -5.71 -5.96
CA VAL A 162 7.47 -4.86 -4.88
C VAL A 162 6.71 -5.18 -3.61
N VAL A 163 7.41 -5.42 -2.51
CA VAL A 163 6.79 -5.69 -1.20
C VAL A 163 7.04 -4.55 -0.26
N ALA A 164 5.96 -3.99 0.32
CA ALA A 164 5.99 -2.96 1.34
C ALA A 164 5.47 -3.51 2.67
N VAL A 165 6.36 -3.60 3.66
CA VAL A 165 6.03 -3.97 5.04
C VAL A 165 5.85 -2.69 5.84
N THR A 166 4.68 -2.50 6.44
CA THR A 166 4.42 -1.30 7.24
C THR A 166 4.41 -1.60 8.74
N GLY A 167 5.01 -0.68 9.50
CA GLY A 167 5.19 -0.80 10.94
C GLY A 167 5.76 0.49 11.55
N PRO A 168 6.42 0.40 12.72
CA PRO A 168 7.17 1.54 13.29
C PRO A 168 8.31 2.03 12.38
N THR A 169 8.89 1.14 11.59
CA THR A 169 9.73 1.41 10.42
C THR A 169 9.09 0.67 9.26
N ASP A 170 8.86 1.37 8.16
CA ASP A 170 8.34 0.77 6.93
C ASP A 170 9.52 0.29 6.08
N TYR A 171 9.40 -0.89 5.47
CA TYR A 171 10.39 -1.42 4.53
C TYR A 171 9.77 -1.60 3.15
N VAL A 172 10.49 -1.18 2.11
CA VAL A 172 10.08 -1.41 0.72
C VAL A 172 11.21 -2.12 -0.02
N THR A 173 10.91 -3.30 -0.58
CA THR A 173 11.88 -4.13 -1.28
C THR A 173 11.34 -4.68 -2.59
N ASP A 174 12.22 -4.87 -3.57
CA ASP A 174 11.98 -5.65 -4.79
C ASP A 174 12.74 -7.00 -4.78
N GLY A 175 13.29 -7.36 -3.60
CA GLY A 175 14.13 -8.54 -3.39
C GLY A 175 15.61 -8.32 -3.69
N ARG A 176 15.98 -7.21 -4.34
CA ARG A 176 17.38 -6.85 -4.68
C ARG A 176 17.87 -5.63 -3.93
N GLN A 177 17.00 -4.67 -3.77
CA GLN A 177 17.25 -3.44 -3.03
C GLN A 177 16.15 -3.24 -1.99
N THR A 178 16.50 -2.65 -0.87
CA THR A 178 15.59 -2.39 0.23
C THR A 178 15.86 -1.02 0.82
N ILE A 179 14.79 -0.26 1.07
CA ILE A 179 14.85 0.99 1.81
C ILE A 179 13.99 0.89 3.07
N ALA A 180 14.48 1.46 4.16
CA ALA A 180 13.74 1.66 5.40
C ALA A 180 13.31 3.12 5.51
N LEU A 181 12.06 3.35 5.91
CA LEU A 181 11.45 4.66 6.13
C LEU A 181 11.00 4.73 7.59
N SER A 182 11.40 5.78 8.31
CA SER A 182 11.13 5.91 9.75
C SER A 182 10.28 7.14 10.07
N ASN A 183 9.45 7.56 9.13
CA ASN A 183 8.44 8.59 9.33
C ASN A 183 7.11 7.99 9.79
N GLY A 184 6.23 8.82 10.31
CA GLY A 184 4.88 8.44 10.70
C GLY A 184 4.55 8.82 12.14
N SER A 185 3.41 8.35 12.61
CA SER A 185 2.94 8.59 13.98
C SER A 185 2.09 7.43 14.49
N PRO A 186 2.17 7.09 15.78
CA PRO A 186 1.25 6.13 16.41
C PRO A 186 -0.22 6.50 16.29
N LEU A 187 -0.57 7.77 16.06
CA LEU A 187 -1.96 8.19 15.83
C LEU A 187 -2.55 7.59 14.54
N MET A 188 -1.71 7.26 13.55
CA MET A 188 -2.16 6.58 12.32
C MET A 188 -2.85 5.24 12.61
N THR A 189 -2.45 4.53 13.67
CA THR A 189 -3.07 3.27 14.07
C THR A 189 -4.41 3.45 14.81
N ARG A 190 -4.73 4.68 15.24
CA ARG A 190 -5.96 5.01 15.97
C ARG A 190 -7.09 5.56 15.07
N VAL A 191 -6.82 5.68 13.76
CA VAL A 191 -7.81 6.07 12.76
C VAL A 191 -8.02 4.90 11.79
N THR A 192 -9.24 4.37 11.80
CA THR A 192 -9.60 3.25 10.92
C THR A 192 -9.45 3.65 9.45
N GLY A 193 -8.81 2.80 8.68
CA GLY A 193 -8.69 2.96 7.25
C GLY A 193 -7.38 3.56 6.76
N VAL A 194 -6.57 4.18 7.61
CA VAL A 194 -5.27 4.75 7.19
C VAL A 194 -4.40 3.71 6.49
N GLY A 195 -4.29 2.50 7.06
CA GLY A 195 -3.55 1.40 6.42
C GLY A 195 -4.14 0.98 5.08
N CYS A 196 -5.45 0.72 5.02
CA CYS A 196 -6.11 0.30 3.78
C CYS A 196 -6.06 1.40 2.69
N ALA A 197 -6.20 2.67 3.07
CA ALA A 197 -6.06 3.80 2.15
C ALA A 197 -4.62 3.96 1.64
N LEU A 198 -3.61 3.57 2.44
CA LEU A 198 -2.21 3.56 2.00
C LEU A 198 -2.01 2.62 0.80
N SER A 199 -2.66 1.46 0.75
CA SER A 199 -2.58 0.56 -0.41
C SER A 199 -3.20 1.19 -1.66
N ALA A 200 -4.27 1.97 -1.53
CA ALA A 200 -4.84 2.74 -2.64
C ALA A 200 -3.93 3.92 -3.04
N THR A 201 -3.25 4.55 -2.07
CA THR A 201 -2.22 5.57 -2.34
C THR A 201 -1.07 4.96 -3.16
N VAL A 202 -0.58 3.78 -2.78
CA VAL A 202 0.43 3.05 -3.56
C VAL A 202 -0.07 2.80 -4.99
N ALA A 203 -1.33 2.37 -5.16
CA ALA A 203 -1.93 2.18 -6.48
C ALA A 203 -1.95 3.47 -7.31
N ALA A 204 -2.25 4.64 -6.71
CA ALA A 204 -2.20 5.92 -7.40
C ALA A 204 -0.78 6.26 -7.89
N PHE A 205 0.24 6.02 -7.07
CA PHE A 205 1.64 6.30 -7.41
C PHE A 205 2.18 5.36 -8.48
N VAL A 206 1.93 4.04 -8.37
CA VAL A 206 2.36 3.10 -9.43
C VAL A 206 1.53 3.24 -10.71
N GLY A 207 0.33 3.79 -10.63
CA GLY A 207 -0.51 4.11 -11.78
C GLY A 207 -0.01 5.27 -12.66
N VAL A 208 0.95 6.06 -12.17
CA VAL A 208 1.61 7.14 -12.92
C VAL A 208 3.09 6.86 -13.19
N ALA A 209 3.58 5.69 -12.79
CA ALA A 209 4.96 5.26 -12.93
C ALA A 209 5.15 4.32 -14.12
N ASP A 210 6.33 4.33 -14.72
CA ASP A 210 6.75 3.33 -15.69
C ASP A 210 7.14 2.02 -14.99
N ASN A 211 7.26 0.93 -15.73
CA ASN A 211 7.48 -0.40 -15.15
C ASN A 211 8.76 -0.52 -14.31
N ASP A 212 9.82 0.14 -14.71
CA ASP A 212 11.12 0.19 -14.03
C ASP A 212 11.13 1.14 -12.83
N GLU A 213 10.12 2.01 -12.71
CA GLU A 213 9.96 2.95 -11.60
C GLU A 213 9.09 2.40 -10.45
N ARG A 214 8.49 1.22 -10.58
CA ARG A 214 7.49 0.69 -9.61
C ARG A 214 7.98 0.64 -8.16
N TRP A 215 9.25 0.26 -7.97
CA TRP A 215 9.85 0.27 -6.64
C TRP A 215 9.95 1.69 -6.08
N ALA A 216 10.48 2.63 -6.86
CA ALA A 216 10.62 4.02 -6.48
C ALA A 216 9.26 4.69 -6.20
N ALA A 217 8.26 4.41 -7.04
CA ALA A 217 6.89 4.90 -6.85
C ALA A 217 6.26 4.35 -5.56
N THR A 218 6.52 3.08 -5.21
CA THR A 218 6.05 2.48 -3.96
C THR A 218 6.73 3.14 -2.76
N VAL A 219 8.06 3.34 -2.80
CA VAL A 219 8.80 4.08 -1.77
C VAL A 219 8.23 5.48 -1.58
N ALA A 220 7.99 6.19 -2.69
CA ALA A 220 7.43 7.54 -2.67
C ALA A 220 6.03 7.59 -2.02
N ALA A 221 5.16 6.63 -2.33
CA ALA A 221 3.82 6.54 -1.77
C ALA A 221 3.84 6.31 -0.25
N ILE A 222 4.68 5.37 0.21
CA ILE A 222 4.84 5.08 1.65
C ILE A 222 5.41 6.31 2.36
N ALA A 223 6.51 6.89 1.86
CA ALA A 223 7.13 8.07 2.45
C ALA A 223 6.15 9.26 2.51
N TYR A 224 5.40 9.51 1.42
CA TYR A 224 4.45 10.61 1.35
C TYR A 224 3.34 10.49 2.41
N SER A 225 2.74 9.30 2.54
CA SER A 225 1.71 9.02 3.54
C SER A 225 2.25 9.10 4.97
N SER A 226 3.42 8.51 5.23
CA SER A 226 4.02 8.50 6.57
C SER A 226 4.42 9.91 7.02
N ILE A 227 4.98 10.72 6.12
CA ILE A 227 5.29 12.15 6.38
C ILE A 227 4.00 12.95 6.64
N ALA A 228 2.96 12.77 5.84
CA ALA A 228 1.68 13.44 6.07
C ALA A 228 1.10 13.08 7.45
N GLY A 229 1.19 11.80 7.85
CA GLY A 229 0.78 11.32 9.17
C GLY A 229 1.62 11.90 10.31
N GLU A 230 2.93 12.00 10.14
CA GLU A 230 3.83 12.63 11.11
C GLU A 230 3.48 14.11 11.30
N LEU A 231 3.32 14.86 10.21
CA LEU A 231 2.96 16.27 10.25
C LEU A 231 1.59 16.50 10.85
N ALA A 232 0.59 15.69 10.50
CA ALA A 232 -0.74 15.76 11.10
C ALA A 232 -0.71 15.54 12.62
N SER A 233 0.18 14.68 13.12
CA SER A 233 0.32 14.45 14.56
C SER A 233 0.94 15.61 15.32
N ARG A 234 1.61 16.53 14.63
CA ARG A 234 2.11 17.79 15.23
C ARG A 234 1.00 18.81 15.39
N ASP A 235 -0.07 18.71 14.58
CA ASP A 235 -1.22 19.62 14.62
C ASP A 235 -2.23 19.23 15.71
N THR A 236 -2.30 17.94 16.09
CA THR A 236 -3.27 17.41 17.04
C THR A 236 -2.87 16.09 17.66
N ALA A 237 -3.32 15.84 18.90
CA ALA A 237 -3.13 14.57 19.61
C ALA A 237 -4.39 13.68 19.63
N LEU A 238 -5.52 14.14 19.06
CA LEU A 238 -6.81 13.47 19.12
C LEU A 238 -7.14 12.79 17.78
N PRO A 239 -7.62 11.54 17.78
CA PRO A 239 -7.80 10.75 16.54
C PRO A 239 -8.81 11.36 15.55
N GLY A 240 -9.87 12.00 16.00
CA GLY A 240 -10.86 12.64 15.12
C GLY A 240 -10.25 13.83 14.37
N SER A 241 -9.60 14.74 15.09
CA SER A 241 -8.89 15.87 14.49
C SER A 241 -7.71 15.41 13.65
N PHE A 242 -7.02 14.32 14.06
CA PHE A 242 -5.94 13.73 13.27
C PHE A 242 -6.43 13.24 11.91
N ALA A 243 -7.61 12.59 11.83
CA ALA A 243 -8.14 12.13 10.56
C ALA A 243 -8.36 13.28 9.57
N VAL A 244 -8.83 14.44 10.06
CA VAL A 244 -8.99 15.66 9.26
C VAL A 244 -7.62 16.22 8.86
N ALA A 245 -6.74 16.44 9.87
CA ALA A 245 -5.39 16.96 9.62
C ALA A 245 -4.57 16.09 8.67
N TYR A 246 -4.75 14.77 8.71
CA TYR A 246 -4.08 13.85 7.79
C TYR A 246 -4.49 14.10 6.33
N LEU A 247 -5.78 14.28 6.06
CA LEU A 247 -6.27 14.61 4.71
C LEU A 247 -5.73 15.99 4.27
N ASP A 248 -5.73 16.97 5.16
CA ASP A 248 -5.19 18.31 4.88
C ASP A 248 -3.69 18.24 4.56
N ARG A 249 -2.92 17.43 5.30
CA ARG A 249 -1.49 17.24 5.06
C ARG A 249 -1.21 16.50 3.76
N LEU A 250 -2.00 15.48 3.41
CA LEU A 250 -1.91 14.83 2.10
C LEU A 250 -2.12 15.82 0.94
N ALA A 251 -3.05 16.76 1.09
CA ALA A 251 -3.35 17.76 0.07
C ALA A 251 -2.29 18.87 -0.02
N SER A 252 -1.70 19.28 1.12
CA SER A 252 -0.85 20.47 1.23
C SER A 252 0.66 20.19 1.26
N LEU A 253 1.11 18.93 1.35
CA LEU A 253 2.52 18.57 1.42
C LEU A 253 3.26 19.01 0.15
N ASP A 254 4.27 19.87 0.32
CA ASP A 254 5.14 20.36 -0.74
C ASP A 254 6.54 19.71 -0.73
N ALA A 255 7.33 19.97 -1.76
CA ALA A 255 8.65 19.36 -1.95
C ALA A 255 9.64 19.74 -0.85
N ASN A 256 9.61 20.98 -0.35
CA ASN A 256 10.53 21.45 0.68
C ASN A 256 10.26 20.74 2.00
N LEU A 257 8.97 20.70 2.39
CA LEU A 257 8.54 20.05 3.63
C LEU A 257 8.75 18.53 3.55
N PHE A 258 8.45 17.91 2.40
CA PHE A 258 8.74 16.49 2.17
C PHE A 258 10.23 16.18 2.35
N THR A 259 11.11 16.95 1.69
CA THR A 259 12.56 16.75 1.75
C THR A 259 13.12 16.98 3.16
N ALA A 260 12.63 18.00 3.85
CA ALA A 260 13.07 18.33 5.20
C ALA A 260 12.62 17.31 6.26
N THR A 261 11.54 16.56 5.98
CA THR A 261 10.94 15.62 6.95
C THR A 261 11.34 14.16 6.68
N LEU A 262 11.69 13.81 5.44
CA LEU A 262 12.01 12.44 5.05
C LEU A 262 13.15 11.84 5.89
N VAL A 263 12.89 10.70 6.52
CA VAL A 263 13.90 9.89 7.22
C VAL A 263 13.96 8.53 6.55
N SER A 264 15.01 8.30 5.78
CA SER A 264 15.21 7.06 5.04
C SER A 264 16.65 6.56 5.15
N ARG A 265 16.82 5.24 5.05
CA ARG A 265 18.15 4.60 4.95
C ARG A 265 18.09 3.38 4.04
N ASP A 266 19.15 3.19 3.25
CA ASP A 266 19.31 1.95 2.50
C ASP A 266 19.60 0.79 3.47
N VAL A 267 18.98 -0.36 3.21
CA VAL A 267 19.21 -1.60 3.96
C VAL A 267 20.05 -2.51 3.09
N ALA A 268 21.18 -2.96 3.63
CA ALA A 268 22.05 -3.89 2.90
C ALA A 268 21.27 -5.17 2.59
N SER A 269 21.35 -5.64 1.34
CA SER A 269 20.83 -6.95 0.98
C SER A 269 21.62 -8.01 1.75
N ALA A 270 20.95 -9.00 2.32
CA ALA A 270 21.63 -10.19 2.80
C ALA A 270 22.38 -10.83 1.62
N ALA A 271 23.70 -11.03 1.78
CA ALA A 271 24.58 -11.58 0.77
C ALA A 271 24.29 -13.06 0.51
#